data_072e3664e467a5c9df026a6d04b30e44
#
_entry.id   072e3664e467a5c9df026a6d04b30e44
#
_cell.length_a   1.000
_cell.length_b   1.000
_cell.length_c   1.000
_cell.angle_alpha   90.00
_cell.angle_beta   90.00
_cell.angle_gamma   90.00
#
_symmetry.space_group_name_H-M   'P 1'
#
loop_
_entity.id
_entity.type
_entity.pdbx_description
1 polymer ?
#
loop_
_entity_poly.entity_id
_entity_poly.type
_entity_poly.pdbx_seq_one_letter_code
_entity_poly.pdbx_strand_id
1 'polypeptide(L)'
;MAIVSTRDPYQKLRPAQATPDAELCVCSELSSLLLQPHLTRNPISCATCGLEVPPERVGLPAALADQVAWWQAFHDAFYTLWADSGEFESWARAQLEELESPVNARGIEVARKINSLRRCYYWLFQDTGAEGFTPLATYPRCNGELSALGRWQACEGCAIVVPN
;
A
#
# COMPACT_ATOMS: atom_id res chain seq x y z
N MET A 1 40.84 -11.66 0.58
CA MET A 1 39.55 -12.04 -0.03
C MET A 1 38.46 -11.38 0.82
N ALA A 2 37.90 -10.26 0.39
CA ALA A 2 36.80 -9.58 1.12
C ALA A 2 35.52 -10.36 0.84
N ILE A 3 34.90 -10.91 1.88
CA ILE A 3 33.55 -11.47 1.82
C ILE A 3 32.62 -10.28 1.66
N VAL A 4 32.17 -10.04 0.42
CA VAL A 4 31.07 -9.11 0.16
C VAL A 4 29.82 -9.80 0.70
N SER A 5 29.43 -9.46 1.91
CA SER A 5 28.13 -9.82 2.45
C SER A 5 27.09 -9.12 1.56
N THR A 6 26.52 -9.85 0.63
CA THR A 6 25.37 -9.38 -0.15
C THR A 6 24.17 -9.31 0.78
N ARG A 7 24.04 -8.18 1.47
CA ARG A 7 22.88 -7.91 2.30
C ARG A 7 21.65 -7.94 1.42
N ASP A 8 20.65 -8.76 1.76
CA ASP A 8 19.37 -8.80 1.05
C ASP A 8 18.75 -7.39 1.03
N PRO A 9 18.57 -6.75 -0.15
CA PRO A 9 18.03 -5.41 -0.25
C PRO A 9 16.58 -5.33 0.23
N TYR A 10 15.89 -6.47 0.32
CA TYR A 10 14.48 -6.56 0.71
C TYR A 10 14.28 -7.02 2.15
N GLN A 11 15.35 -7.12 2.95
CA GLN A 11 15.29 -7.63 4.33
C GLN A 11 14.21 -6.96 5.17
N LYS A 12 13.97 -5.67 4.98
CA LYS A 12 12.96 -4.90 5.74
C LYS A 12 11.53 -5.21 5.32
N LEU A 13 11.34 -5.75 4.13
CA LEU A 13 10.04 -6.19 3.59
C LEU A 13 9.78 -7.68 3.84
N ARG A 14 10.75 -8.41 4.41
CA ARG A 14 10.57 -9.81 4.76
C ARG A 14 9.76 -9.92 6.05
N PRO A 15 8.63 -10.63 6.05
CA PRO A 15 7.92 -10.97 7.28
C PRO A 15 8.77 -11.88 8.17
N ALA A 16 8.46 -11.91 9.47
CA ALA A 16 9.15 -12.82 10.41
C ALA A 16 8.88 -14.30 10.06
N GLN A 17 7.72 -14.58 9.50
CA GLN A 17 7.38 -15.86 8.87
C GLN A 17 7.19 -15.60 7.38
N ALA A 18 7.70 -16.51 6.54
CA ALA A 18 7.47 -16.41 5.10
C ALA A 18 5.97 -16.46 4.80
N THR A 19 5.53 -15.59 3.90
CA THR A 19 4.15 -15.63 3.39
C THR A 19 3.91 -16.99 2.73
N PRO A 20 2.82 -17.70 3.09
CA PRO A 20 2.49 -18.98 2.46
C PRO A 20 2.34 -18.83 0.94
N ASP A 21 2.75 -19.84 0.19
CA ASP A 21 2.68 -19.82 -1.29
C ASP A 21 1.25 -19.53 -1.80
N ALA A 22 0.23 -19.99 -1.08
CA ALA A 22 -1.17 -19.74 -1.41
C ALA A 22 -1.60 -18.26 -1.31
N GLU A 23 -0.82 -17.45 -0.58
CA GLU A 23 -1.05 -16.00 -0.40
C GLU A 23 -0.15 -15.15 -1.30
N LEU A 24 0.71 -15.80 -2.08
CA LEU A 24 1.57 -15.13 -3.06
C LEU A 24 0.91 -15.05 -4.43
N CYS A 25 1.09 -13.92 -5.09
CA CYS A 25 0.60 -13.71 -6.44
C CYS A 25 1.32 -14.64 -7.43
N VAL A 26 0.52 -15.47 -8.12
CA VAL A 26 0.98 -16.40 -9.18
C VAL A 26 0.61 -15.93 -10.58
N CYS A 27 0.04 -14.74 -10.74
CA CYS A 27 -0.29 -14.19 -12.06
C CYS A 27 0.96 -14.15 -12.94
N SER A 28 0.86 -14.67 -14.17
CA SER A 28 1.98 -14.67 -15.13
C SER A 28 2.40 -13.24 -15.49
N GLU A 29 1.44 -12.33 -15.59
CA GLU A 29 1.66 -10.91 -15.84
C GLU A 29 1.18 -10.08 -14.64
N LEU A 30 2.03 -9.17 -14.21
CA LEU A 30 1.68 -8.14 -13.22
C LEU A 30 1.27 -6.87 -13.97
N SER A 31 -0.01 -6.74 -14.31
CA SER A 31 -0.54 -5.58 -15.04
C SER A 31 -0.48 -4.32 -14.17
N SER A 32 -0.85 -4.44 -12.92
CA SER A 32 -0.81 -3.34 -11.95
C SER A 32 -0.65 -3.85 -10.51
N LEU A 33 -0.12 -2.98 -9.68
CA LEU A 33 0.18 -3.21 -8.27
C LEU A 33 -0.69 -2.29 -7.41
N LEU A 34 -0.86 -2.71 -6.16
CA LEU A 34 -1.37 -1.86 -5.08
C LEU A 34 -0.26 -1.68 -4.04
N LEU A 35 -0.02 -0.45 -3.62
CA LEU A 35 0.68 -0.16 -2.39
C LEU A 35 -0.38 -0.06 -1.28
N GLN A 36 -0.59 -1.15 -0.57
CA GLN A 36 -1.60 -1.31 0.47
C GLN A 36 -0.97 -1.94 1.69
N PRO A 37 -1.16 -1.37 2.90
CA PRO A 37 -0.67 -2.00 4.12
C PRO A 37 -1.27 -3.39 4.32
N HIS A 38 -0.44 -4.31 4.75
CA HIS A 38 -0.81 -5.67 5.09
C HIS A 38 -0.32 -6.03 6.50
N LEU A 39 -0.86 -7.10 7.06
CA LEU A 39 -0.35 -7.70 8.30
C LEU A 39 1.08 -8.21 8.14
N THR A 40 1.50 -8.51 6.91
CA THR A 40 2.88 -8.78 6.54
C THR A 40 3.66 -7.47 6.35
N ARG A 41 5.00 -7.53 6.35
CA ARG A 41 5.84 -6.34 6.17
C ARG A 41 5.92 -5.85 4.73
N ASN A 42 5.44 -6.64 3.78
CA ASN A 42 5.43 -6.28 2.35
C ASN A 42 4.07 -5.72 1.95
N PRO A 43 3.96 -4.40 1.72
CA PRO A 43 2.69 -3.76 1.37
C PRO A 43 2.37 -3.81 -0.12
N ILE A 44 3.09 -4.60 -0.91
CA ILE A 44 2.89 -4.66 -2.36
C ILE A 44 2.02 -5.85 -2.71
N SER A 45 0.87 -5.60 -3.31
CA SER A 45 -0.04 -6.63 -3.79
C SER A 45 -0.39 -6.46 -5.27
N CYS A 46 -0.86 -7.54 -5.87
CA CYS A 46 -1.35 -7.55 -7.24
C CYS A 46 -2.78 -6.97 -7.29
N ALA A 47 -3.01 -5.97 -8.11
CA ALA A 47 -4.35 -5.38 -8.24
C ALA A 47 -5.38 -6.37 -8.82
N THR A 48 -4.93 -7.39 -9.57
CA THR A 48 -5.81 -8.39 -10.20
C THR A 48 -6.27 -9.46 -9.21
N CYS A 49 -5.35 -10.09 -8.48
CA CYS A 49 -5.68 -11.20 -7.57
C CYS A 49 -5.71 -10.80 -6.09
N GLY A 50 -5.22 -9.60 -5.73
CA GLY A 50 -5.17 -9.10 -4.36
C GLY A 50 -4.10 -9.73 -3.48
N LEU A 51 -3.30 -10.68 -4.01
CA LEU A 51 -2.28 -11.41 -3.25
C LEU A 51 -0.96 -10.67 -3.25
N GLU A 52 -0.12 -10.96 -2.24
CA GLU A 52 1.19 -10.35 -2.06
C GLU A 52 2.09 -10.60 -3.27
N VAL A 53 2.81 -9.57 -3.71
CA VAL A 53 3.81 -9.67 -4.77
C VAL A 53 5.21 -9.62 -4.17
N PRO A 54 6.02 -10.68 -4.30
CA PRO A 54 7.42 -10.64 -3.88
C PRO A 54 8.15 -9.44 -4.50
N PRO A 55 8.91 -8.66 -3.71
CA PRO A 55 9.54 -7.44 -4.21
C PRO A 55 10.54 -7.69 -5.34
N GLU A 56 11.11 -8.90 -5.44
CA GLU A 56 11.96 -9.33 -6.54
C GLU A 56 11.23 -9.34 -7.89
N ARG A 57 9.94 -9.69 -7.89
CA ARG A 57 9.13 -9.71 -9.12
C ARG A 57 8.84 -8.31 -9.64
N VAL A 58 8.87 -7.31 -8.76
CA VAL A 58 8.72 -5.91 -9.13
C VAL A 58 10.04 -5.32 -9.62
N GLY A 59 11.17 -5.84 -9.11
CA GLY A 59 12.51 -5.34 -9.40
C GLY A 59 12.79 -4.02 -8.70
N LEU A 60 12.37 -3.87 -7.45
CA LEU A 60 12.57 -2.64 -6.69
C LEU A 60 14.07 -2.37 -6.48
N PRO A 61 14.57 -1.16 -6.79
CA PRO A 61 15.88 -0.73 -6.34
C PRO A 61 15.95 -0.73 -4.81
N ALA A 62 17.11 -1.07 -4.22
CA ALA A 62 17.29 -1.18 -2.77
C ALA A 62 16.82 0.07 -2.01
N ALA A 63 17.16 1.26 -2.51
CA ALA A 63 16.74 2.52 -1.91
C ALA A 63 15.21 2.72 -1.92
N LEU A 64 14.51 2.21 -2.94
CA LEU A 64 13.05 2.26 -2.99
C LEU A 64 12.44 1.21 -2.07
N ALA A 65 13.02 0.00 -1.98
CA ALA A 65 12.59 -1.02 -1.03
C ALA A 65 12.68 -0.52 0.42
N ASP A 66 13.73 0.24 0.77
CA ASP A 66 13.85 0.89 2.08
C ASP A 66 12.73 1.92 2.32
N GLN A 67 12.36 2.71 1.31
CA GLN A 67 11.27 3.68 1.42
C GLN A 67 9.90 3.00 1.58
N VAL A 68 9.65 1.92 0.86
CA VAL A 68 8.45 1.09 1.00
C VAL A 68 8.34 0.54 2.42
N ALA A 69 9.41 -0.08 2.92
CA ALA A 69 9.43 -0.66 4.26
C ALA A 69 9.25 0.40 5.36
N TRP A 70 9.86 1.58 5.19
CA TRP A 70 9.71 2.67 6.13
C TRP A 70 8.29 3.22 6.14
N TRP A 71 7.67 3.42 4.94
CA TRP A 71 6.28 3.85 4.85
C TRP A 71 5.32 2.83 5.48
N GLN A 72 5.52 1.53 5.23
CA GLN A 72 4.71 0.48 5.85
C GLN A 72 4.75 0.58 7.38
N ALA A 73 5.94 0.66 7.97
CA ALA A 73 6.08 0.79 9.43
C ALA A 73 5.44 2.06 9.96
N PHE A 74 5.52 3.16 9.22
CA PHE A 74 4.90 4.43 9.58
C PHE A 74 3.37 4.36 9.51
N HIS A 75 2.81 3.75 8.46
CA HIS A 75 1.38 3.52 8.34
C HIS A 75 0.85 2.61 9.46
N ASP A 76 1.56 1.53 9.76
CA ASP A 76 1.18 0.58 10.82
C ASP A 76 1.10 1.26 12.20
N ALA A 77 1.97 2.23 12.47
CA ALA A 77 1.92 2.99 13.71
C ALA A 77 0.60 3.78 13.83
N PHE A 78 0.15 4.46 12.77
CA PHE A 78 -1.15 5.14 12.76
C PHE A 78 -2.32 4.16 12.83
N TYR A 79 -2.22 3.05 12.09
CA TYR A 79 -3.25 2.01 12.10
C TYR A 79 -3.44 1.41 13.51
N THR A 80 -2.33 1.13 14.21
CA THR A 80 -2.37 0.64 15.59
C THR A 80 -3.00 1.65 16.53
N LEU A 81 -2.67 2.95 16.39
CA LEU A 81 -3.30 4.00 17.19
C LEU A 81 -4.80 4.12 16.91
N TRP A 82 -5.23 3.96 15.67
CA TRP A 82 -6.63 3.95 15.31
C TRP A 82 -7.35 2.72 15.86
N ALA A 83 -6.77 1.53 15.73
CA ALA A 83 -7.44 0.27 16.06
C ALA A 83 -7.50 -0.02 17.56
N ASP A 84 -6.48 0.39 18.33
CA ASP A 84 -6.25 -0.14 19.69
C ASP A 84 -5.99 0.93 20.75
N SER A 85 -5.91 2.23 20.43
CA SER A 85 -5.48 3.22 21.42
C SER A 85 -6.60 3.71 22.34
N GLY A 86 -7.86 3.67 21.89
CA GLY A 86 -9.01 4.25 22.57
C GLY A 86 -8.96 5.78 22.67
N GLU A 87 -7.80 6.35 22.99
CA GLU A 87 -7.62 7.79 23.21
C GLU A 87 -7.27 8.54 21.92
N PHE A 88 -6.48 7.93 21.03
CA PHE A 88 -5.99 8.57 19.80
C PHE A 88 -6.73 8.12 18.53
N GLU A 89 -7.75 7.30 18.64
CA GLU A 89 -8.49 6.71 17.51
C GLU A 89 -8.94 7.76 16.49
N SER A 90 -9.66 8.78 16.94
CA SER A 90 -10.21 9.81 16.04
C SER A 90 -9.11 10.61 15.33
N TRP A 91 -8.03 10.92 16.04
CA TRP A 91 -6.89 11.61 15.45
C TRP A 91 -6.15 10.74 14.44
N ALA A 92 -5.87 9.49 14.80
CA ALA A 92 -5.17 8.55 13.92
C ALA A 92 -6.00 8.23 12.67
N ARG A 93 -7.33 8.06 12.82
CA ARG A 93 -8.24 7.91 11.69
C ARG A 93 -8.14 9.09 10.73
N ALA A 94 -8.20 10.33 11.22
CA ALA A 94 -8.05 11.50 10.37
C ALA A 94 -6.71 11.48 9.60
N GLN A 95 -5.60 11.09 10.26
CA GLN A 95 -4.31 10.96 9.59
C GLN A 95 -4.30 9.87 8.49
N LEU A 96 -5.04 8.79 8.67
CA LEU A 96 -5.15 7.71 7.67
C LEU A 96 -6.07 8.08 6.50
N GLU A 97 -7.13 8.85 6.74
CA GLU A 97 -8.14 9.23 5.72
C GLU A 97 -7.77 10.50 4.95
N GLU A 98 -7.11 11.47 5.60
CA GLU A 98 -6.75 12.75 4.99
C GLU A 98 -5.62 12.62 3.97
N LEU A 99 -5.89 13.00 2.73
CA LEU A 99 -4.97 12.85 1.60
C LEU A 99 -3.63 13.58 1.80
N GLU A 100 -3.69 14.76 2.42
CA GLU A 100 -2.53 15.63 2.64
C GLU A 100 -1.80 15.31 3.96
N SER A 101 -2.24 14.29 4.70
CA SER A 101 -1.55 13.85 5.90
C SER A 101 -0.12 13.36 5.57
N PRO A 102 0.83 13.45 6.52
CA PRO A 102 2.19 12.98 6.27
C PRO A 102 2.28 11.52 5.86
N VAL A 103 1.42 10.64 6.36
CA VAL A 103 1.43 9.22 6.03
C VAL A 103 0.95 8.97 4.61
N ASN A 104 -0.13 9.64 4.19
CA ASN A 104 -0.68 9.50 2.85
C ASN A 104 0.19 10.20 1.79
N ALA A 105 0.67 11.42 2.07
CA ALA A 105 1.57 12.13 1.17
C ALA A 105 2.83 11.32 0.84
N ARG A 106 3.43 10.66 1.84
CA ARG A 106 4.59 9.78 1.65
C ARG A 106 4.24 8.49 0.92
N GLY A 107 3.10 7.87 1.23
CA GLY A 107 2.64 6.67 0.54
C GLY A 107 2.38 6.93 -0.94
N ILE A 108 1.75 8.04 -1.27
CA ILE A 108 1.52 8.48 -2.66
C ILE A 108 2.85 8.71 -3.39
N GLU A 109 3.83 9.32 -2.73
CA GLU A 109 5.16 9.52 -3.31
C GLU A 109 5.85 8.18 -3.60
N VAL A 110 5.81 7.23 -2.66
CA VAL A 110 6.37 5.89 -2.82
C VAL A 110 5.66 5.15 -3.96
N ALA A 111 4.33 5.14 -4.00
CA ALA A 111 3.55 4.53 -5.08
C ALA A 111 3.90 5.13 -6.44
N ARG A 112 4.10 6.45 -6.53
CA ARG A 112 4.54 7.12 -7.76
C ARG A 112 5.92 6.66 -8.23
N LYS A 113 6.86 6.43 -7.32
CA LYS A 113 8.19 5.86 -7.64
C LYS A 113 8.06 4.43 -8.12
N ILE A 114 7.22 3.61 -7.51
CA ILE A 114 6.94 2.25 -8.02
C ILE A 114 6.26 2.34 -9.39
N ASN A 115 5.36 3.28 -9.61
CA ASN A 115 4.64 3.47 -10.87
C ASN A 115 5.58 3.80 -12.06
N SER A 116 6.79 4.31 -11.82
CA SER A 116 7.80 4.47 -12.86
C SER A 116 8.40 3.14 -13.35
N LEU A 117 8.29 2.09 -12.57
CA LEU A 117 8.75 0.74 -12.89
C LEU A 117 7.60 -0.13 -13.42
N ARG A 118 6.45 -0.05 -12.77
CA ARG A 118 5.23 -0.80 -13.07
C ARG A 118 4.03 -0.05 -12.53
N ARG A 119 2.91 -0.03 -13.26
CA ARG A 119 1.66 0.62 -12.82
C ARG A 119 1.38 0.26 -11.37
N CYS A 120 1.26 1.27 -10.50
CA CYS A 120 1.04 1.12 -9.07
C CYS A 120 0.02 2.13 -8.60
N TYR A 121 -0.98 1.66 -7.87
CA TYR A 121 -1.98 2.48 -7.20
C TYR A 121 -1.68 2.55 -5.72
N TYR A 122 -1.89 3.73 -5.14
CA TYR A 122 -1.88 3.92 -3.69
C TYR A 122 -3.26 3.61 -3.12
N TRP A 123 -3.33 2.72 -2.12
CA TRP A 123 -4.57 2.46 -1.40
C TRP A 123 -4.76 3.51 -0.30
N LEU A 124 -5.82 4.32 -0.43
CA LEU A 124 -6.21 5.29 0.56
C LEU A 124 -7.16 4.65 1.57
N PHE A 125 -6.76 4.67 2.83
CA PHE A 125 -7.57 4.14 3.93
C PHE A 125 -8.90 4.90 4.04
N GLN A 126 -9.97 4.16 4.27
CA GLN A 126 -11.26 4.67 4.73
C GLN A 126 -11.82 3.69 5.75
N ASP A 127 -12.38 4.21 6.85
CA ASP A 127 -13.05 3.40 7.85
C ASP A 127 -14.42 2.94 7.37
N THR A 128 -14.44 1.84 6.65
CA THR A 128 -15.68 1.24 6.11
C THR A 128 -16.61 0.69 7.20
N GLY A 129 -16.12 0.54 8.43
CA GLY A 129 -16.91 0.13 9.59
C GLY A 129 -17.58 1.29 10.32
N ALA A 130 -17.28 2.53 9.96
CA ALA A 130 -17.89 3.69 10.59
C ALA A 130 -19.39 3.77 10.31
N GLU A 131 -20.16 4.21 11.32
CA GLU A 131 -21.58 4.48 11.14
C GLU A 131 -21.78 5.54 10.05
N GLY A 132 -22.65 5.24 9.07
CA GLY A 132 -22.93 6.14 7.96
C GLY A 132 -21.86 6.16 6.86
N PHE A 133 -20.90 5.20 6.85
CA PHE A 133 -19.96 5.10 5.74
C PHE A 133 -20.70 5.01 4.40
N THR A 134 -20.24 5.79 3.44
CA THR A 134 -20.72 5.76 2.06
C THR A 134 -19.52 5.77 1.12
N PRO A 135 -19.42 4.81 0.17
CA PRO A 135 -18.36 4.81 -0.81
C PRO A 135 -18.29 6.11 -1.60
N LEU A 136 -17.09 6.53 -1.96
CA LEU A 136 -16.89 7.74 -2.77
C LEU A 136 -17.40 7.49 -4.19
N ALA A 137 -18.19 8.43 -4.72
CA ALA A 137 -18.64 8.41 -6.11
C ALA A 137 -17.58 9.00 -7.07
N THR A 138 -16.79 9.95 -6.58
CA THR A 138 -15.70 10.61 -7.31
C THR A 138 -14.50 10.77 -6.41
N TYR A 139 -13.32 10.88 -7.01
CA TYR A 139 -12.11 11.11 -6.23
C TYR A 139 -12.00 12.57 -5.77
N PRO A 140 -11.87 12.85 -4.45
CA PRO A 140 -12.04 14.21 -3.90
C PRO A 140 -11.04 15.24 -4.42
N ARG A 141 -9.84 14.81 -4.82
CA ARG A 141 -8.78 15.73 -5.26
C ARG A 141 -8.96 16.25 -6.68
N CYS A 142 -9.40 15.40 -7.60
CA CYS A 142 -9.52 15.74 -9.01
C CYS A 142 -10.95 15.74 -9.53
N ASN A 143 -11.93 15.36 -8.70
CA ASN A 143 -13.33 15.11 -9.08
C ASN A 143 -13.49 14.10 -10.25
N GLY A 144 -12.43 13.31 -10.52
CA GLY A 144 -12.44 12.27 -11.54
C GLY A 144 -13.39 11.14 -11.16
N GLU A 145 -14.00 10.54 -12.18
CA GLU A 145 -14.79 9.34 -12.02
C GLU A 145 -13.92 8.19 -11.52
N LEU A 146 -14.49 7.37 -10.64
CA LEU A 146 -13.87 6.15 -10.15
C LEU A 146 -14.30 4.99 -11.04
N SER A 147 -13.33 4.14 -11.39
CA SER A 147 -13.56 2.93 -12.18
C SER A 147 -13.28 1.67 -11.34
N ALA A 148 -13.98 0.58 -11.61
CA ALA A 148 -13.77 -0.67 -10.90
C ALA A 148 -12.37 -1.24 -11.19
N LEU A 149 -11.64 -1.60 -10.13
CA LEU A 149 -10.35 -2.29 -10.18
C LEU A 149 -10.36 -3.45 -9.17
N GLY A 150 -10.74 -4.63 -9.62
CA GLY A 150 -10.99 -5.76 -8.72
C GLY A 150 -12.08 -5.42 -7.69
N ARG A 151 -11.72 -5.45 -6.41
CA ARG A 151 -12.60 -5.08 -5.30
C ARG A 151 -12.52 -3.61 -4.88
N TRP A 152 -11.80 -2.80 -5.63
CA TRP A 152 -11.55 -1.40 -5.34
C TRP A 152 -12.17 -0.48 -6.39
N GLN A 153 -12.31 0.79 -6.04
CA GLN A 153 -12.59 1.86 -6.97
C GLN A 153 -11.32 2.66 -7.21
N ALA A 154 -10.94 2.84 -8.46
CA ALA A 154 -9.69 3.48 -8.86
C ALA A 154 -9.91 4.84 -9.51
N CYS A 155 -9.14 5.83 -9.11
CA CYS A 155 -8.91 7.03 -9.88
C CYS A 155 -7.67 6.84 -10.76
N GLU A 156 -7.87 6.64 -12.05
CA GLU A 156 -6.78 6.37 -13.00
C GLU A 156 -5.79 7.54 -13.11
N GLY A 157 -6.30 8.77 -13.12
CA GLY A 157 -5.46 9.96 -13.25
C GLY A 157 -4.57 10.22 -12.05
N CYS A 158 -5.04 9.88 -10.84
CA CYS A 158 -4.29 10.07 -9.59
C CYS A 158 -3.53 8.81 -9.15
N ALA A 159 -3.81 7.65 -9.76
CA ALA A 159 -3.29 6.34 -9.37
C ALA A 159 -3.58 6.03 -7.88
N ILE A 160 -4.82 6.26 -7.46
CA ILE A 160 -5.28 5.99 -6.09
C ILE A 160 -6.49 5.09 -6.15
N VAL A 161 -6.55 4.14 -5.22
CA VAL A 161 -7.72 3.30 -5.02
C VAL A 161 -8.34 3.55 -3.65
N VAL A 162 -9.64 3.40 -3.58
CA VAL A 162 -10.45 3.52 -2.37
C VAL A 162 -11.35 2.29 -2.24
N PRO A 163 -11.85 1.98 -1.03
CA PRO A 163 -12.86 0.94 -0.85
C PRO A 163 -14.12 1.19 -1.69
N ASN A 164 -14.75 0.07 -2.06
CA ASN A 164 -16.01 0.06 -2.80
C ASN A 164 -17.19 0.10 -1.84
#